data_85146ee3d20ab164469b175a6ab63250
#
_entry.id   85146ee3d20ab164469b175a6ab63250
#
_cell.length_a   1.000
_cell.length_b   1.000
_cell.length_c   1.000
_cell.angle_alpha   90.00
_cell.angle_beta   90.00
_cell.angle_gamma   90.00
#
_symmetry.space_group_name_H-M   'P 1'
#
loop_
_entity.id
_entity.type
_entity.pdbx_description
1 polymer ?
#
loop_
_entity_poly.entity_id
_entity_poly.type
_entity_poly.pdbx_seq_one_letter_code
_entity_poly.pdbx_strand_id
1 'polypeptide(L)'
;MVNVRIPGGITCTPIVQQPDTRLIKDLIDLLAHVGNRLDFKEENEMTAKGKILVLVSSGHGLPLKDGKVYTGAGYYLNELTVPTRALMKEGYEITFSNPKGNTPQLDVHSAVPDFFGGDEARLQDYLKFRDSLTGLKNPTRISDVIASGLDQYDAVFVPGGHGPMIDLLDDPDAGTVMRHFHQTSKPTAVLCHGPISLLSALPNSTEVVAALAAGDADGARAKAQGWIYSGYKMTIFSTAEEQQREPLEIGGKVLFYPDFALRTAGGDVSVVAPWGSYALQDRELISGQNPFSDQALLKLLLPALDAKKK
;
A
#
# COMPACT_ATOMS: atom_id res chain seq x y z
N MET A 1 47.02 -39.57 -15.00
CA MET A 1 47.95 -40.70 -14.72
C MET A 1 49.06 -40.19 -13.82
N VAL A 2 49.04 -40.55 -12.58
CA VAL A 2 50.16 -40.28 -11.65
C VAL A 2 50.59 -41.64 -11.13
N ASN A 3 51.81 -42.04 -11.52
CA ASN A 3 52.45 -43.27 -11.03
C ASN A 3 53.11 -42.99 -9.72
N VAL A 4 52.62 -43.58 -8.65
CA VAL A 4 53.31 -43.64 -7.35
C VAL A 4 53.97 -45.03 -7.23
N ARG A 5 55.32 -45.09 -7.21
CA ARG A 5 56.08 -46.29 -6.93
C ARG A 5 56.28 -46.42 -5.41
N ILE A 6 55.87 -47.54 -4.85
CA ILE A 6 56.20 -47.96 -3.47
C ILE A 6 57.28 -49.02 -3.56
N PRO A 7 58.31 -48.98 -2.73
CA PRO A 7 59.37 -50.03 -2.72
C PRO A 7 58.74 -51.27 -2.07
N GLY A 8 58.62 -52.38 -2.85
CA GLY A 8 58.16 -53.66 -2.32
C GLY A 8 57.36 -54.51 -3.29
N GLY A 9 57.44 -54.27 -4.55
CA GLY A 9 57.17 -55.26 -5.65
C GLY A 9 55.82 -55.98 -5.66
N ILE A 10 54.67 -55.35 -5.36
CA ILE A 10 53.34 -55.96 -5.58
C ILE A 10 52.61 -55.11 -6.57
N THR A 11 52.37 -55.63 -7.78
CA THR A 11 51.53 -55.02 -8.81
C THR A 11 50.06 -55.38 -8.54
N CYS A 12 49.29 -54.40 -8.05
CA CYS A 12 47.84 -54.50 -8.00
C CYS A 12 47.27 -54.04 -9.33
N THR A 13 46.65 -54.89 -10.09
CA THR A 13 45.80 -54.56 -11.24
C THR A 13 44.42 -54.12 -10.73
N PRO A 14 43.95 -52.93 -11.08
CA PRO A 14 42.60 -52.55 -10.66
C PRO A 14 41.58 -53.41 -11.43
N ILE A 15 40.80 -54.18 -10.69
CA ILE A 15 39.58 -54.84 -11.26
C ILE A 15 38.55 -53.73 -11.41
N VAL A 16 38.32 -53.28 -12.62
CA VAL A 16 37.20 -52.44 -12.97
C VAL A 16 35.97 -53.36 -13.06
N GLN A 17 35.23 -53.47 -11.98
CA GLN A 17 33.94 -54.11 -11.97
C GLN A 17 32.96 -53.25 -12.80
N GLN A 18 32.49 -53.78 -13.93
CA GLN A 18 31.42 -53.13 -14.69
C GLN A 18 30.15 -53.07 -13.83
N PRO A 19 29.42 -51.94 -13.81
CA PRO A 19 28.19 -51.84 -13.05
C PRO A 19 27.20 -52.84 -13.60
N ASP A 20 26.52 -53.57 -12.71
CA ASP A 20 25.48 -54.54 -13.05
C ASP A 20 24.31 -53.84 -13.77
N THR A 21 24.19 -54.08 -15.05
CA THR A 21 23.19 -53.51 -15.92
C THR A 21 21.76 -53.84 -15.49
N ARG A 22 21.55 -54.87 -14.68
CA ARG A 22 20.25 -55.23 -14.11
C ARG A 22 19.85 -54.26 -13.01
N LEU A 23 20.77 -53.89 -12.11
CA LEU A 23 20.52 -52.89 -11.05
C LEU A 23 20.17 -51.55 -11.63
N ILE A 24 20.81 -51.13 -12.72
CA ILE A 24 20.53 -49.86 -13.41
C ILE A 24 19.12 -49.91 -14.04
N LYS A 25 18.74 -51.03 -14.64
CA LYS A 25 17.42 -51.22 -15.25
C LYS A 25 16.31 -51.21 -14.18
N ASP A 26 16.51 -51.92 -13.08
CA ASP A 26 15.55 -51.96 -11.97
C ASP A 26 15.38 -50.60 -11.32
N LEU A 27 16.44 -49.76 -11.24
CA LEU A 27 16.38 -48.39 -10.75
C LEU A 27 15.63 -47.48 -11.72
N ILE A 28 15.81 -47.63 -13.03
CA ILE A 28 15.08 -46.89 -14.06
C ILE A 28 13.60 -47.27 -14.06
N ASP A 29 13.29 -48.54 -13.93
CA ASP A 29 11.89 -49.03 -13.87
C ASP A 29 11.21 -48.59 -12.57
N LEU A 30 11.93 -48.51 -11.45
CA LEU A 30 11.44 -47.97 -10.17
C LEU A 30 11.18 -46.48 -10.27
N LEU A 31 12.10 -45.70 -10.87
CA LEU A 31 11.94 -44.26 -11.10
C LEU A 31 10.79 -43.96 -12.07
N ALA A 32 10.58 -44.78 -13.08
CA ALA A 32 9.43 -44.67 -13.98
C ALA A 32 8.10 -44.98 -13.27
N HIS A 33 8.10 -45.93 -12.34
CA HIS A 33 6.90 -46.25 -11.53
C HIS A 33 6.61 -45.22 -10.47
N VAL A 34 7.62 -44.56 -9.90
CA VAL A 34 7.49 -43.45 -8.95
C VAL A 34 7.13 -42.18 -9.69
N GLY A 35 7.67 -41.92 -10.88
CA GLY A 35 7.32 -40.80 -11.73
C GLY A 35 5.86 -40.79 -12.20
N ASN A 36 5.25 -41.99 -12.41
CA ASN A 36 3.83 -42.11 -12.78
C ASN A 36 2.85 -42.03 -11.59
N ARG A 37 3.33 -41.89 -10.35
CA ARG A 37 2.50 -41.66 -9.14
C ARG A 37 2.71 -40.32 -8.49
N LEU A 38 3.61 -39.51 -8.99
CA LEU A 38 3.58 -38.09 -8.76
C LEU A 38 2.57 -37.52 -9.76
N ASP A 39 1.29 -37.62 -9.41
CA ASP A 39 0.35 -36.60 -9.82
C ASP A 39 1.01 -35.28 -9.41
N PHE A 40 1.69 -34.61 -10.34
CA PHE A 40 1.81 -33.18 -10.30
C PHE A 40 0.36 -32.72 -10.24
N LYS A 41 -0.16 -32.47 -9.01
CA LYS A 41 -1.17 -31.47 -8.88
C LYS A 41 -0.59 -30.30 -9.66
N GLU A 42 -1.13 -30.05 -10.84
CA GLU A 42 -1.10 -28.72 -11.42
C GLU A 42 -1.43 -27.82 -10.22
N GLU A 43 -0.43 -27.11 -9.68
CA GLU A 43 -0.70 -25.91 -8.94
C GLU A 43 -1.51 -25.12 -9.96
N ASN A 44 -2.82 -25.16 -9.79
CA ASN A 44 -3.71 -24.23 -10.44
C ASN A 44 -3.05 -22.89 -10.15
N GLU A 45 -2.35 -22.30 -11.12
CA GLU A 45 -2.05 -20.88 -11.11
C GLU A 45 -3.43 -20.24 -10.96
N MET A 46 -3.80 -19.97 -9.72
CA MET A 46 -5.01 -19.21 -9.43
C MET A 46 -4.76 -17.87 -10.11
N THR A 47 -5.34 -17.72 -11.30
CA THR A 47 -5.30 -16.43 -12.00
C THR A 47 -5.76 -15.39 -10.99
N ALA A 48 -4.93 -14.38 -10.77
CA ALA A 48 -5.24 -13.34 -9.81
C ALA A 48 -6.64 -12.79 -10.06
N LYS A 49 -7.42 -12.60 -9.01
CA LYS A 49 -8.77 -12.05 -9.09
C LYS A 49 -8.77 -10.66 -9.75
N GLY A 50 -7.64 -9.93 -9.65
CA GLY A 50 -7.41 -8.61 -10.23
C GLY A 50 -6.22 -7.93 -9.59
N LYS A 51 -6.03 -6.64 -9.86
CA LYS A 51 -4.88 -5.85 -9.38
C LYS A 51 -5.33 -4.61 -8.64
N ILE A 52 -4.69 -4.32 -7.53
CA ILE A 52 -4.93 -3.11 -6.74
C ILE A 52 -3.65 -2.26 -6.73
N LEU A 53 -3.80 -0.99 -7.09
CA LEU A 53 -2.74 0.00 -6.96
C LEU A 53 -2.77 0.60 -5.56
N VAL A 54 -1.68 0.48 -4.79
CA VAL A 54 -1.54 1.10 -3.48
C VAL A 54 -0.56 2.26 -3.58
N LEU A 55 -1.05 3.48 -3.38
CA LEU A 55 -0.21 4.67 -3.37
C LEU A 55 0.26 4.96 -1.94
N VAL A 56 1.56 5.09 -1.76
CA VAL A 56 2.20 5.47 -0.50
C VAL A 56 3.08 6.70 -0.72
N SER A 57 3.33 7.48 0.33
CA SER A 57 4.23 8.63 0.23
C SER A 57 5.69 8.19 0.02
N SER A 58 6.44 8.97 -0.73
CA SER A 58 7.90 8.89 -0.81
C SER A 58 8.62 9.89 0.11
N GLY A 59 7.87 10.72 0.80
CA GLY A 59 8.38 11.75 1.70
C GLY A 59 8.68 11.22 3.10
N HIS A 60 9.68 11.84 3.76
CA HIS A 60 10.11 11.46 5.11
C HIS A 60 10.07 12.63 6.10
N GLY A 61 9.57 13.76 5.71
CA GLY A 61 9.54 14.97 6.55
C GLY A 61 8.31 15.81 6.32
N LEU A 62 7.47 15.95 7.34
CA LEU A 62 6.29 16.80 7.32
C LEU A 62 6.67 18.23 7.79
N PRO A 63 6.49 19.26 6.94
CA PRO A 63 6.71 20.64 7.35
C PRO A 63 5.69 21.08 8.41
N LEU A 64 6.15 21.84 9.42
CA LEU A 64 5.33 22.35 10.51
C LEU A 64 5.24 23.88 10.48
N LYS A 65 4.23 24.44 11.14
CA LYS A 65 3.98 25.90 11.20
C LYS A 65 5.13 26.71 11.81
N ASP A 66 5.89 26.10 12.72
CA ASP A 66 7.04 26.76 13.36
C ASP A 66 8.34 26.66 12.54
N GLY A 67 8.26 26.18 11.31
CA GLY A 67 9.40 25.99 10.40
C GLY A 67 10.22 24.73 10.66
N LYS A 68 9.86 23.93 11.68
CA LYS A 68 10.46 22.62 11.89
C LYS A 68 9.94 21.58 10.89
N VAL A 69 10.58 20.43 10.90
CA VAL A 69 10.17 19.28 10.10
C VAL A 69 10.01 18.09 11.03
N TYR A 70 8.84 17.49 11.03
CA TYR A 70 8.61 16.21 11.71
C TYR A 70 9.10 15.06 10.82
N THR A 71 10.17 14.39 11.25
CA THR A 71 10.87 13.35 10.46
C THR A 71 10.32 11.94 10.69
N GLY A 72 9.36 11.77 11.61
CA GLY A 72 8.68 10.50 11.89
C GLY A 72 7.50 10.18 10.98
N ALA A 73 7.10 11.15 10.13
CA ALA A 73 5.96 10.99 9.24
C ALA A 73 6.15 9.85 8.24
N GLY A 74 5.12 9.04 8.07
CA GLY A 74 5.14 7.89 7.18
C GLY A 74 3.74 7.30 7.01
N TYR A 75 3.65 6.05 6.52
CA TYR A 75 2.40 5.32 6.51
C TYR A 75 2.12 4.69 7.89
N TYR A 76 0.85 4.61 8.27
CA TYR A 76 0.43 3.88 9.47
C TYR A 76 0.36 2.37 9.22
N LEU A 77 0.92 1.59 10.15
CA LEU A 77 1.12 0.14 9.98
C LEU A 77 -0.19 -0.61 9.70
N ASN A 78 -1.20 -0.46 10.56
CA ASN A 78 -2.47 -1.16 10.40
C ASN A 78 -3.23 -0.66 9.17
N GLU A 79 -3.21 0.63 8.90
CA GLU A 79 -3.92 1.23 7.77
C GLU A 79 -3.41 0.74 6.41
N LEU A 80 -2.11 0.46 6.30
CA LEU A 80 -1.53 -0.16 5.11
C LEU A 80 -1.74 -1.67 5.14
N THR A 81 -1.37 -2.34 6.23
CA THR A 81 -1.20 -3.80 6.23
C THR A 81 -2.51 -4.56 6.38
N VAL A 82 -3.48 -4.05 7.13
CA VAL A 82 -4.77 -4.74 7.33
C VAL A 82 -5.56 -4.80 6.03
N PRO A 83 -5.79 -3.69 5.30
CA PRO A 83 -6.46 -3.74 4.00
C PRO A 83 -5.66 -4.53 2.96
N THR A 84 -4.35 -4.34 2.88
CA THR A 84 -3.48 -5.05 1.93
C THR A 84 -3.57 -6.57 2.12
N ARG A 85 -3.46 -7.05 3.38
CA ARG A 85 -3.57 -8.49 3.67
C ARG A 85 -4.96 -9.04 3.32
N ALA A 86 -6.02 -8.28 3.58
CA ALA A 86 -7.37 -8.68 3.23
C ALA A 86 -7.56 -8.80 1.72
N LEU A 87 -7.09 -7.81 0.95
CA LEU A 87 -7.14 -7.83 -0.51
C LEU A 87 -6.34 -9.01 -1.11
N MET A 88 -5.13 -9.27 -0.58
CA MET A 88 -4.33 -10.43 -1.00
C MET A 88 -5.01 -11.77 -0.68
N LYS A 89 -5.68 -11.88 0.47
CA LYS A 89 -6.47 -13.07 0.82
C LYS A 89 -7.66 -13.30 -0.12
N GLU A 90 -8.24 -12.20 -0.65
CA GLU A 90 -9.29 -12.26 -1.67
C GLU A 90 -8.75 -12.56 -3.08
N GLY A 91 -7.43 -12.75 -3.23
CA GLY A 91 -6.78 -13.12 -4.50
C GLY A 91 -6.38 -11.92 -5.37
N TYR A 92 -6.34 -10.69 -4.83
CA TYR A 92 -5.84 -9.54 -5.57
C TYR A 92 -4.32 -9.42 -5.51
N GLU A 93 -3.71 -9.12 -6.64
CA GLU A 93 -2.30 -8.69 -6.71
C GLU A 93 -2.19 -7.23 -6.26
N ILE A 94 -1.12 -6.92 -5.53
CA ILE A 94 -0.87 -5.58 -5.00
C ILE A 94 0.35 -4.97 -5.68
N THR A 95 0.18 -3.80 -6.28
CA THR A 95 1.27 -2.96 -6.76
C THR A 95 1.43 -1.77 -5.84
N PHE A 96 2.56 -1.66 -5.15
CA PHE A 96 2.92 -0.48 -4.39
C PHE A 96 3.59 0.55 -5.29
N SER A 97 3.20 1.81 -5.16
CA SER A 97 3.73 2.89 -5.96
C SER A 97 3.86 4.18 -5.15
N ASN A 98 4.85 4.99 -5.48
CA ASN A 98 5.02 6.33 -4.93
C ASN A 98 5.73 7.26 -5.92
N PRO A 99 5.76 8.59 -5.66
CA PRO A 99 6.35 9.54 -6.59
C PRO A 99 7.80 9.24 -7.01
N LYS A 100 8.64 8.74 -6.08
CA LYS A 100 10.09 8.58 -6.31
C LYS A 100 10.56 7.14 -6.54
N GLY A 101 9.73 6.13 -6.26
CA GLY A 101 10.13 4.72 -6.30
C GLY A 101 11.06 4.31 -5.16
N ASN A 102 11.15 5.11 -4.09
CA ASN A 102 11.97 4.81 -2.92
C ASN A 102 11.16 4.07 -1.84
N THR A 103 11.85 3.37 -0.95
CA THR A 103 11.21 2.70 0.19
C THR A 103 10.45 3.72 1.05
N PRO A 104 9.13 3.55 1.26
CA PRO A 104 8.34 4.45 2.10
C PRO A 104 8.68 4.28 3.58
N GLN A 105 8.54 5.35 4.35
CA GLN A 105 8.78 5.33 5.78
C GLN A 105 7.54 4.82 6.54
N LEU A 106 7.76 3.95 7.54
CA LEU A 106 6.76 3.62 8.54
C LEU A 106 6.72 4.76 9.59
N ASP A 107 5.53 5.23 9.92
CA ASP A 107 5.33 6.02 11.13
C ASP A 107 5.42 5.09 12.35
N VAL A 108 6.47 5.26 13.17
CA VAL A 108 6.77 4.36 14.29
C VAL A 108 5.69 4.40 15.38
N HIS A 109 4.93 5.50 15.49
CA HIS A 109 3.81 5.63 16.44
C HIS A 109 2.63 4.72 16.08
N SER A 110 2.60 4.21 14.84
CA SER A 110 1.59 3.24 14.40
C SER A 110 1.89 1.79 14.78
N ALA A 111 3.14 1.50 15.17
CA ALA A 111 3.58 0.16 15.52
C ALA A 111 3.33 -0.15 17.02
N VAL A 112 2.09 -0.01 17.43
CA VAL A 112 1.63 -0.25 18.82
C VAL A 112 0.42 -1.19 18.84
N PRO A 113 0.25 -2.00 19.91
CA PRO A 113 -0.83 -2.98 20.02
C PRO A 113 -2.23 -2.38 19.88
N ASP A 114 -2.43 -1.12 20.29
CA ASP A 114 -3.73 -0.45 20.32
C ASP A 114 -4.44 -0.50 18.97
N PHE A 115 -3.70 -0.34 17.86
CA PHE A 115 -4.23 -0.42 16.49
C PHE A 115 -4.47 -1.87 16.01
N PHE A 116 -4.11 -2.85 16.84
CA PHE A 116 -4.31 -4.27 16.59
C PHE A 116 -5.22 -4.94 17.64
N GLY A 117 -6.07 -4.15 18.30
CA GLY A 117 -7.02 -4.61 19.32
C GLY A 117 -6.37 -4.88 20.68
N GLY A 118 -5.24 -4.25 20.99
CA GLY A 118 -4.47 -4.44 22.22
C GLY A 118 -3.64 -5.74 22.22
N ASP A 119 -3.51 -6.43 21.08
CA ASP A 119 -2.85 -7.73 20.94
C ASP A 119 -1.44 -7.59 20.39
N GLU A 120 -0.43 -7.79 21.24
CA GLU A 120 0.99 -7.75 20.89
C GLU A 120 1.36 -8.83 19.86
N ALA A 121 0.80 -10.05 19.97
CA ALA A 121 1.10 -11.13 19.03
C ALA A 121 0.59 -10.79 17.63
N ARG A 122 -0.58 -10.16 17.55
CA ARG A 122 -1.16 -9.66 16.31
C ARG A 122 -0.32 -8.52 15.70
N LEU A 123 0.16 -7.58 16.51
CA LEU A 123 1.09 -6.55 16.05
C LEU A 123 2.34 -7.19 15.41
N GLN A 124 2.97 -8.14 16.11
CA GLN A 124 4.17 -8.82 15.61
C GLN A 124 3.92 -9.61 14.32
N ASP A 125 2.74 -10.23 14.17
CA ASP A 125 2.33 -10.91 12.94
C ASP A 125 2.18 -9.91 11.77
N TYR A 126 1.60 -8.73 12.01
CA TYR A 126 1.48 -7.70 10.99
C TYR A 126 2.82 -7.01 10.65
N LEU A 127 3.73 -6.88 11.59
CA LEU A 127 5.11 -6.43 11.31
C LEU A 127 5.84 -7.43 10.39
N LYS A 128 5.74 -8.73 10.68
CA LYS A 128 6.30 -9.79 9.81
C LYS A 128 5.64 -9.76 8.43
N PHE A 129 4.33 -9.60 8.35
CA PHE A 129 3.64 -9.46 7.08
C PHE A 129 4.14 -8.24 6.29
N ARG A 130 4.24 -7.06 6.91
CA ARG A 130 4.83 -5.88 6.29
C ARG A 130 6.22 -6.16 5.72
N ASP A 131 7.06 -6.86 6.49
CA ASP A 131 8.44 -7.20 6.10
C ASP A 131 8.50 -8.21 4.94
N SER A 132 7.44 -9.00 4.73
CA SER A 132 7.32 -9.90 3.59
C SER A 132 6.90 -9.20 2.29
N LEU A 133 6.39 -7.97 2.35
CA LEU A 133 5.93 -7.21 1.18
C LEU A 133 7.13 -6.63 0.40
N THR A 134 7.69 -7.40 -0.52
CA THR A 134 8.85 -7.00 -1.33
C THR A 134 8.56 -5.77 -2.19
N GLY A 135 7.34 -5.66 -2.74
CA GLY A 135 6.89 -4.50 -3.51
C GLY A 135 6.80 -3.21 -2.67
N LEU A 136 6.56 -3.30 -1.36
CA LEU A 136 6.58 -2.13 -0.48
C LEU A 136 8.02 -1.62 -0.25
N LYS A 137 9.00 -2.52 -0.23
CA LYS A 137 10.43 -2.14 -0.08
C LYS A 137 10.98 -1.48 -1.34
N ASN A 138 10.43 -1.85 -2.50
CA ASN A 138 10.86 -1.37 -3.82
C ASN A 138 9.61 -0.99 -4.63
N PRO A 139 8.89 0.08 -4.27
CA PRO A 139 7.70 0.49 -4.99
C PRO A 139 8.05 1.00 -6.40
N THR A 140 7.13 0.83 -7.31
CA THR A 140 7.22 1.39 -8.65
C THR A 140 6.99 2.90 -8.61
N ARG A 141 7.65 3.69 -9.43
CA ARG A 141 7.31 5.11 -9.57
C ARG A 141 5.90 5.26 -10.15
N ILE A 142 5.16 6.29 -9.68
CA ILE A 142 3.80 6.54 -10.20
C ILE A 142 3.86 6.80 -11.72
N SER A 143 4.86 7.54 -12.20
CA SER A 143 5.06 7.77 -13.64
C SER A 143 5.20 6.47 -14.45
N ASP A 144 5.90 5.46 -13.92
CA ASP A 144 6.09 4.18 -14.61
C ASP A 144 4.79 3.34 -14.57
N VAL A 145 4.01 3.43 -13.49
CA VAL A 145 2.68 2.82 -13.41
C VAL A 145 1.74 3.44 -14.44
N ILE A 146 1.73 4.75 -14.58
CA ILE A 146 0.94 5.46 -15.60
C ILE A 146 1.35 5.01 -17.00
N ALA A 147 2.66 4.96 -17.26
CA ALA A 147 3.19 4.54 -18.57
C ALA A 147 2.84 3.08 -18.91
N SER A 148 2.71 2.21 -17.92
CA SER A 148 2.27 0.82 -18.09
C SER A 148 0.77 0.64 -18.32
N GLY A 149 -0.01 1.68 -18.12
CA GLY A 149 -1.47 1.71 -18.29
C GLY A 149 -2.24 1.45 -16.99
N LEU A 150 -3.10 2.40 -16.59
CA LEU A 150 -3.88 2.35 -15.37
C LEU A 150 -5.11 1.41 -15.48
N ASP A 151 -5.52 1.06 -16.70
CA ASP A 151 -6.70 0.21 -16.93
C ASP A 151 -6.57 -1.20 -16.35
N GLN A 152 -5.35 -1.68 -16.16
CA GLN A 152 -5.05 -2.98 -15.57
C GLN A 152 -5.43 -3.09 -14.08
N TYR A 153 -5.64 -1.97 -13.39
CA TYR A 153 -5.98 -1.95 -11.97
C TYR A 153 -7.48 -1.85 -11.76
N ASP A 154 -8.01 -2.63 -10.83
CA ASP A 154 -9.44 -2.66 -10.45
C ASP A 154 -9.81 -1.58 -9.44
N ALA A 155 -8.85 -1.15 -8.62
CA ALA A 155 -9.00 -0.07 -7.65
C ALA A 155 -7.67 0.60 -7.33
N VAL A 156 -7.74 1.82 -6.77
CA VAL A 156 -6.63 2.47 -6.08
C VAL A 156 -6.93 2.53 -4.58
N PHE A 157 -5.89 2.30 -3.76
CA PHE A 157 -5.95 2.43 -2.31
C PHE A 157 -4.84 3.36 -1.82
N VAL A 158 -5.19 4.33 -0.96
CA VAL A 158 -4.23 5.22 -0.30
C VAL A 158 -4.37 5.08 1.20
N PRO A 159 -3.44 4.38 1.88
CA PRO A 159 -3.40 4.35 3.34
C PRO A 159 -3.02 5.72 3.91
N GLY A 160 -3.29 5.91 5.18
CA GLY A 160 -2.94 7.16 5.85
C GLY A 160 -1.59 7.10 6.57
N GLY A 161 -1.55 7.72 7.75
CA GLY A 161 -0.38 8.31 8.35
C GLY A 161 -0.12 9.68 7.72
N HIS A 162 0.84 10.45 8.22
CA HIS A 162 1.07 11.81 7.71
C HIS A 162 1.77 11.84 6.34
N GLY A 163 2.22 10.69 5.82
CA GLY A 163 2.88 10.59 4.52
C GLY A 163 2.15 11.31 3.37
N PRO A 164 0.85 11.07 3.14
CA PRO A 164 0.08 11.72 2.07
C PRO A 164 0.09 13.25 2.13
N MET A 165 0.26 13.85 3.31
CA MET A 165 0.38 15.32 3.48
C MET A 165 1.74 15.88 3.07
N ILE A 166 2.73 15.04 2.75
CA ILE A 166 4.07 15.47 2.35
C ILE A 166 4.16 15.67 0.85
N ASP A 167 3.65 14.72 0.06
CA ASP A 167 3.87 14.69 -1.37
C ASP A 167 2.65 14.23 -2.21
N LEU A 168 1.74 13.39 -1.68
CA LEU A 168 0.64 12.90 -2.51
C LEU A 168 -0.48 13.92 -2.75
N LEU A 169 -0.56 14.98 -1.94
CA LEU A 169 -1.66 15.96 -2.00
C LEU A 169 -1.58 16.89 -3.22
N ASP A 170 -0.39 17.05 -3.83
CA ASP A 170 -0.20 17.92 -4.99
C ASP A 170 0.75 17.32 -6.05
N ASP A 171 1.12 16.06 -5.93
CA ASP A 171 1.88 15.35 -6.95
C ASP A 171 1.05 15.19 -8.24
N PRO A 172 1.56 15.63 -9.42
CA PRO A 172 0.80 15.62 -10.67
C PRO A 172 0.51 14.21 -11.19
N ASP A 173 1.40 13.25 -10.92
CA ASP A 173 1.20 11.86 -11.33
C ASP A 173 0.16 11.18 -10.43
N ALA A 174 0.18 11.42 -9.10
CA ALA A 174 -0.89 11.02 -8.21
C ALA A 174 -2.25 11.62 -8.67
N GLY A 175 -2.27 12.89 -9.06
CA GLY A 175 -3.43 13.53 -9.65
C GLY A 175 -3.94 12.85 -10.92
N THR A 176 -3.04 12.38 -11.76
CA THR A 176 -3.39 11.62 -12.98
C THR A 176 -4.05 10.28 -12.61
N VAL A 177 -3.52 9.58 -11.60
CA VAL A 177 -4.13 8.35 -11.07
C VAL A 177 -5.54 8.66 -10.53
N MET A 178 -5.71 9.66 -9.67
CA MET A 178 -7.02 9.99 -9.09
C MET A 178 -8.06 10.33 -10.16
N ARG A 179 -7.68 11.12 -11.17
CA ARG A 179 -8.56 11.45 -12.31
C ARG A 179 -8.97 10.21 -13.12
N HIS A 180 -8.02 9.28 -13.35
CA HIS A 180 -8.32 8.05 -14.08
C HIS A 180 -9.36 7.19 -13.35
N PHE A 181 -9.17 6.93 -12.05
CA PHE A 181 -10.09 6.10 -11.27
C PHE A 181 -11.47 6.76 -11.14
N HIS A 182 -11.53 8.08 -10.99
CA HIS A 182 -12.78 8.85 -11.05
C HIS A 182 -13.47 8.68 -12.41
N GLN A 183 -12.79 8.94 -13.53
CA GLN A 183 -13.36 8.88 -14.90
C GLN A 183 -13.84 7.47 -15.26
N THR A 184 -13.16 6.45 -14.80
CA THR A 184 -13.52 5.04 -15.04
C THR A 184 -14.47 4.49 -13.99
N SER A 185 -14.84 5.31 -13.00
CA SER A 185 -15.67 4.92 -11.86
C SER A 185 -15.17 3.67 -11.12
N LYS A 186 -13.87 3.41 -11.14
CA LYS A 186 -13.25 2.31 -10.39
C LYS A 186 -13.09 2.71 -8.92
N PRO A 187 -13.24 1.77 -7.96
CA PRO A 187 -13.12 2.07 -6.54
C PRO A 187 -11.84 2.82 -6.18
N THR A 188 -12.02 3.95 -5.50
CA THR A 188 -10.96 4.77 -4.92
C THR A 188 -11.10 4.71 -3.40
N ALA A 189 -10.27 3.90 -2.73
CA ALA A 189 -10.29 3.72 -1.29
C ALA A 189 -9.20 4.57 -0.65
N VAL A 190 -9.55 5.37 0.37
CA VAL A 190 -8.64 6.30 1.05
C VAL A 190 -8.89 6.28 2.56
N LEU A 191 -7.85 6.25 3.37
CA LEU A 191 -7.97 6.06 4.82
C LEU A 191 -7.18 7.11 5.60
N CYS A 192 -7.73 7.60 6.71
CA CYS A 192 -7.08 8.53 7.64
C CYS A 192 -6.65 9.83 6.95
N HIS A 193 -5.36 10.09 6.75
CA HIS A 193 -4.86 11.20 5.94
C HIS A 193 -4.84 10.90 4.43
N GLY A 194 -5.06 9.64 4.02
CA GLY A 194 -5.10 9.26 2.61
C GLY A 194 -6.01 10.13 1.73
N PRO A 195 -7.21 10.54 2.18
CA PRO A 195 -8.11 11.38 1.41
C PRO A 195 -7.52 12.72 0.97
N ILE A 196 -6.48 13.25 1.64
CA ILE A 196 -5.83 14.51 1.23
C ILE A 196 -5.23 14.40 -0.18
N SER A 197 -4.85 13.19 -0.61
CA SER A 197 -4.34 12.93 -1.96
C SER A 197 -5.34 13.27 -3.07
N LEU A 198 -6.64 13.35 -2.77
CA LEU A 198 -7.66 13.75 -3.73
C LEU A 198 -7.48 15.19 -4.23
N LEU A 199 -6.76 16.05 -3.47
CA LEU A 199 -6.41 17.41 -3.90
C LEU A 199 -5.49 17.39 -5.12
N SER A 200 -4.65 16.37 -5.29
CA SER A 200 -3.77 16.23 -6.47
C SER A 200 -4.53 16.18 -7.80
N ALA A 201 -5.81 15.80 -7.75
CA ALA A 201 -6.67 15.80 -8.94
C ALA A 201 -7.00 17.21 -9.46
N LEU A 202 -6.76 18.25 -8.67
CA LEU A 202 -6.90 19.65 -9.12
C LEU A 202 -5.82 19.98 -10.16
N PRO A 203 -6.16 20.73 -11.21
CA PRO A 203 -5.15 21.19 -12.19
C PRO A 203 -4.05 22.10 -11.59
N ASN A 204 -4.40 22.80 -10.51
CA ASN A 204 -3.55 23.77 -9.79
C ASN A 204 -3.40 23.39 -8.32
N SER A 205 -3.25 22.07 -8.04
CA SER A 205 -3.14 21.52 -6.67
C SER A 205 -2.06 22.22 -5.85
N THR A 206 -0.88 22.48 -6.42
CA THR A 206 0.24 23.13 -5.75
C THR A 206 -0.14 24.54 -5.25
N GLU A 207 -0.87 25.32 -6.05
CA GLU A 207 -1.32 26.67 -5.66
C GLU A 207 -2.39 26.63 -4.57
N VAL A 208 -3.26 25.61 -4.60
CA VAL A 208 -4.27 25.37 -3.55
C VAL A 208 -3.57 25.02 -2.24
N VAL A 209 -2.62 24.07 -2.28
CA VAL A 209 -1.84 23.64 -1.11
C VAL A 209 -1.03 24.81 -0.53
N ALA A 210 -0.39 25.61 -1.38
CA ALA A 210 0.36 26.80 -0.94
C ALA A 210 -0.56 27.82 -0.24
N ALA A 211 -1.77 28.08 -0.76
CA ALA A 211 -2.74 28.96 -0.14
C ALA A 211 -3.22 28.42 1.22
N LEU A 212 -3.51 27.12 1.32
CA LEU A 212 -3.84 26.46 2.60
C LEU A 212 -2.72 26.60 3.63
N ALA A 213 -1.48 26.37 3.23
CA ALA A 213 -0.30 26.47 4.09
C ALA A 213 -0.08 27.92 4.56
N ALA A 214 -0.40 28.91 3.72
CA ALA A 214 -0.36 30.32 4.07
C ALA A 214 -1.55 30.78 4.95
N GLY A 215 -2.55 29.92 5.18
CA GLY A 215 -3.79 30.26 5.91
C GLY A 215 -4.79 31.08 5.08
N ASP A 216 -4.60 31.17 3.76
CA ASP A 216 -5.48 31.87 2.81
C ASP A 216 -6.60 30.92 2.34
N ALA A 217 -7.62 30.75 3.18
CA ALA A 217 -8.73 29.84 2.89
C ALA A 217 -9.57 30.32 1.67
N ASP A 218 -9.74 31.63 1.49
CA ASP A 218 -10.54 32.14 0.37
C ASP A 218 -9.78 32.01 -0.96
N GLY A 219 -8.48 32.28 -0.94
CA GLY A 219 -7.61 32.03 -2.09
C GLY A 219 -7.55 30.54 -2.47
N ALA A 220 -7.47 29.64 -1.48
CA ALA A 220 -7.51 28.20 -1.70
C ALA A 220 -8.84 27.77 -2.32
N ARG A 221 -9.97 28.25 -1.78
CA ARG A 221 -11.32 27.97 -2.32
C ARG A 221 -11.50 28.46 -3.76
N ALA A 222 -11.04 29.67 -4.04
CA ALA A 222 -11.11 30.25 -5.38
C ALA A 222 -10.30 29.40 -6.40
N LYS A 223 -9.13 28.91 -5.99
CA LYS A 223 -8.25 28.07 -6.82
C LYS A 223 -8.78 26.64 -6.97
N ALA A 224 -9.56 26.13 -6.02
CA ALA A 224 -10.08 24.78 -6.05
C ALA A 224 -11.35 24.61 -6.95
N GLN A 225 -11.77 25.67 -7.65
CA GLN A 225 -12.92 25.61 -8.54
C GLN A 225 -12.73 24.54 -9.63
N GLY A 226 -13.78 23.73 -9.85
CA GLY A 226 -13.72 22.64 -10.84
C GLY A 226 -13.08 21.35 -10.34
N TRP A 227 -12.83 21.24 -9.02
CA TRP A 227 -12.37 19.99 -8.44
C TRP A 227 -13.35 18.85 -8.70
N ILE A 228 -12.88 17.73 -9.24
CA ILE A 228 -13.75 16.60 -9.64
C ILE A 228 -14.46 15.94 -8.45
N TYR A 229 -13.89 16.06 -7.24
CA TYR A 229 -14.50 15.54 -6.00
C TYR A 229 -15.31 16.59 -5.22
N SER A 230 -15.56 17.78 -5.81
CA SER A 230 -16.44 18.78 -5.19
C SER A 230 -17.85 18.23 -5.00
N GLY A 231 -18.41 18.40 -3.80
CA GLY A 231 -19.71 17.86 -3.42
C GLY A 231 -19.76 16.35 -3.16
N TYR A 232 -18.64 15.64 -3.25
CA TYR A 232 -18.57 14.24 -2.79
C TYR A 232 -18.66 14.18 -1.28
N LYS A 233 -19.47 13.24 -0.78
CA LYS A 233 -19.43 12.88 0.64
C LYS A 233 -18.17 12.09 0.92
N MET A 234 -17.44 12.51 1.94
CA MET A 234 -16.19 11.87 2.33
C MET A 234 -15.87 12.09 3.81
N THR A 235 -14.95 11.29 4.32
CA THR A 235 -14.36 11.48 5.64
C THR A 235 -12.84 11.43 5.55
N ILE A 236 -12.18 11.98 6.55
CA ILE A 236 -10.72 12.09 6.66
C ILE A 236 -10.37 12.27 8.14
N PHE A 237 -9.11 12.08 8.50
CA PHE A 237 -8.60 12.40 9.84
C PHE A 237 -9.02 13.82 10.24
N SER A 238 -9.66 13.93 11.41
CA SER A 238 -10.31 15.19 11.81
C SER A 238 -9.33 16.15 12.47
N THR A 239 -9.66 17.44 12.42
CA THR A 239 -8.96 18.49 13.19
C THR A 239 -8.85 18.13 14.67
N ALA A 240 -9.91 17.56 15.27
CA ALA A 240 -9.91 17.20 16.68
C ALA A 240 -8.95 16.05 17.02
N GLU A 241 -8.77 15.10 16.10
CA GLU A 241 -7.79 14.01 16.22
C GLU A 241 -6.36 14.54 16.02
N GLU A 242 -6.16 15.38 14.99
CA GLU A 242 -4.85 15.99 14.69
C GLU A 242 -4.32 16.80 15.89
N GLN A 243 -5.17 17.63 16.50
CA GLN A 243 -4.82 18.45 17.66
C GLN A 243 -4.39 17.61 18.88
N GLN A 244 -4.85 16.36 18.99
CA GLN A 244 -4.39 15.44 20.02
C GLN A 244 -3.02 14.84 19.70
N ARG A 245 -2.71 14.63 18.41
CA ARG A 245 -1.42 14.07 17.97
C ARG A 245 -0.29 15.09 17.91
N GLU A 246 -0.61 16.34 17.60
CA GLU A 246 0.38 17.43 17.51
C GLU A 246 1.35 17.48 18.71
N PRO A 247 0.89 17.53 19.98
CA PRO A 247 1.80 17.58 21.13
C PRO A 247 2.45 16.23 21.48
N LEU A 248 1.83 15.12 21.11
CA LEU A 248 2.25 13.78 21.54
C LEU A 248 3.25 13.13 20.58
N GLU A 249 3.10 13.37 19.29
CA GLU A 249 3.84 12.67 18.23
C GLU A 249 4.62 13.63 17.35
N ILE A 250 3.99 14.71 16.90
CA ILE A 250 4.53 15.60 15.88
C ILE A 250 5.47 16.64 16.49
N GLY A 251 5.21 17.06 17.72
CA GLY A 251 6.00 18.09 18.41
C GLY A 251 5.81 19.50 17.85
N GLY A 252 4.74 19.75 17.10
CA GLY A 252 4.39 21.05 16.50
C GLY A 252 3.05 20.96 15.79
N LYS A 253 2.64 22.08 15.15
CA LYS A 253 1.37 22.16 14.42
C LYS A 253 1.58 21.90 12.94
N VAL A 254 0.69 21.08 12.34
CA VAL A 254 0.62 20.92 10.88
C VAL A 254 0.32 22.24 10.19
N LEU A 255 0.72 22.40 8.94
CA LEU A 255 0.49 23.64 8.17
C LEU A 255 -1.00 23.96 8.03
N PHE A 256 -1.82 22.94 7.85
CA PHE A 256 -3.28 23.02 7.81
C PHE A 256 -3.88 21.66 8.21
N TYR A 257 -5.10 21.67 8.72
CA TYR A 257 -5.81 20.46 9.08
C TYR A 257 -6.44 19.79 7.85
N PRO A 258 -6.39 18.44 7.75
CA PRO A 258 -6.78 17.76 6.53
C PRO A 258 -8.30 17.86 6.23
N ASP A 259 -9.17 17.79 7.23
CA ASP A 259 -10.62 17.96 7.04
C ASP A 259 -10.99 19.38 6.63
N PHE A 260 -10.31 20.38 7.17
CA PHE A 260 -10.44 21.77 6.76
C PHE A 260 -10.03 21.98 5.29
N ALA A 261 -8.92 21.37 4.87
CA ALA A 261 -8.43 21.46 3.50
C ALA A 261 -9.44 20.92 2.48
N LEU A 262 -9.98 19.71 2.71
CA LEU A 262 -10.97 19.12 1.81
C LEU A 262 -12.29 19.88 1.78
N ARG A 263 -12.77 20.40 2.94
CA ARG A 263 -13.94 21.30 3.00
C ARG A 263 -13.71 22.58 2.20
N THR A 264 -12.53 23.17 2.33
CA THR A 264 -12.14 24.38 1.59
C THR A 264 -12.12 24.14 0.09
N ALA A 265 -11.69 22.97 -0.36
CA ALA A 265 -11.71 22.57 -1.76
C ALA A 265 -13.14 22.22 -2.29
N GLY A 266 -14.14 22.09 -1.41
CA GLY A 266 -15.54 21.86 -1.80
C GLY A 266 -16.06 20.45 -1.50
N GLY A 267 -15.32 19.62 -0.75
CA GLY A 267 -15.79 18.31 -0.29
C GLY A 267 -16.87 18.41 0.79
N ASP A 268 -17.89 17.54 0.72
CA ASP A 268 -18.88 17.34 1.78
C ASP A 268 -18.30 16.39 2.85
N VAL A 269 -17.44 16.96 3.71
CA VAL A 269 -16.68 16.18 4.70
C VAL A 269 -17.50 16.02 5.98
N SER A 270 -17.74 14.79 6.40
CA SER A 270 -18.32 14.42 7.69
C SER A 270 -17.29 13.67 8.55
N VAL A 271 -17.30 13.95 9.84
CA VAL A 271 -16.43 13.28 10.83
C VAL A 271 -17.26 12.89 12.05
N VAL A 272 -16.89 11.78 12.70
CA VAL A 272 -17.46 11.39 13.98
C VAL A 272 -16.53 11.79 15.15
N ALA A 273 -16.89 11.45 16.37
CA ALA A 273 -16.04 11.70 17.54
C ALA A 273 -14.62 11.13 17.32
N PRO A 274 -13.59 11.81 17.84
CA PRO A 274 -12.21 11.35 17.70
C PRO A 274 -12.04 9.87 18.04
N TRP A 275 -11.26 9.17 17.20
CA TRP A 275 -10.98 7.73 17.30
C TRP A 275 -12.18 6.81 17.09
N GLY A 276 -13.36 7.34 16.81
CA GLY A 276 -14.51 6.54 16.39
C GLY A 276 -14.26 5.91 15.03
N SER A 277 -14.58 4.62 14.88
CA SER A 277 -14.51 3.96 13.58
C SER A 277 -15.60 4.49 12.66
N TYR A 278 -15.23 5.07 11.53
CA TYR A 278 -16.16 5.63 10.56
C TYR A 278 -15.63 5.51 9.14
N ALA A 279 -16.45 4.98 8.25
CA ALA A 279 -16.19 4.94 6.82
C ALA A 279 -17.48 5.15 6.06
N LEU A 280 -17.38 5.74 4.88
CA LEU A 280 -18.52 5.93 3.99
C LEU A 280 -18.10 5.75 2.53
N GLN A 281 -19.10 5.54 1.67
CA GLN A 281 -18.93 5.48 0.23
C GLN A 281 -19.85 6.51 -0.42
N ASP A 282 -19.31 7.26 -1.37
CA ASP A 282 -20.09 8.07 -2.31
C ASP A 282 -19.56 7.80 -3.72
N ARG A 283 -20.42 7.18 -4.55
CA ARG A 283 -20.04 6.73 -5.90
C ARG A 283 -18.85 5.75 -5.83
N GLU A 284 -17.76 6.00 -6.55
CA GLU A 284 -16.54 5.22 -6.55
C GLU A 284 -15.63 5.50 -5.36
N LEU A 285 -15.82 6.62 -4.64
CA LEU A 285 -14.99 7.02 -3.52
C LEU A 285 -15.42 6.32 -2.23
N ILE A 286 -14.47 5.66 -1.58
CA ILE A 286 -14.64 5.01 -0.28
C ILE A 286 -13.61 5.60 0.67
N SER A 287 -14.06 6.27 1.73
CA SER A 287 -13.17 6.94 2.68
C SER A 287 -13.37 6.46 4.11
N GLY A 288 -12.29 6.35 4.87
CA GLY A 288 -12.27 6.01 6.30
C GLY A 288 -11.57 7.09 7.10
N GLN A 289 -12.07 7.40 8.33
CA GLN A 289 -11.65 8.58 9.07
C GLN A 289 -10.26 8.46 9.71
N ASN A 290 -9.92 7.30 10.28
CA ASN A 290 -8.77 7.16 11.20
C ASN A 290 -8.27 5.71 11.24
N PRO A 291 -7.21 5.39 12.01
CA PRO A 291 -6.67 4.04 12.11
C PRO A 291 -7.67 2.95 12.54
N PHE A 292 -8.72 3.31 13.29
CA PHE A 292 -9.75 2.36 13.71
C PHE A 292 -10.83 2.11 12.64
N SER A 293 -10.68 2.74 11.48
CA SER A 293 -11.66 2.64 10.37
C SER A 293 -11.27 1.62 9.29
N ASP A 294 -10.15 0.90 9.44
CA ASP A 294 -9.64 -0.08 8.48
C ASP A 294 -10.66 -1.17 8.13
N GLN A 295 -11.32 -1.76 9.16
CA GLN A 295 -12.35 -2.78 8.96
C GLN A 295 -13.65 -2.21 8.36
N ALA A 296 -14.01 -0.97 8.72
CA ALA A 296 -15.18 -0.30 8.16
C ALA A 296 -14.96 0.01 6.68
N LEU A 297 -13.76 0.46 6.30
CA LEU A 297 -13.37 0.69 4.90
C LEU A 297 -13.44 -0.62 4.09
N LEU A 298 -12.89 -1.72 4.60
CA LEU A 298 -12.92 -3.02 3.93
C LEU A 298 -14.33 -3.55 3.68
N LYS A 299 -15.26 -3.33 4.61
CA LYS A 299 -16.68 -3.71 4.45
C LYS A 299 -17.36 -2.99 3.28
N LEU A 300 -16.84 -1.85 2.85
CA LEU A 300 -17.33 -1.11 1.69
C LEU A 300 -16.53 -1.46 0.43
N LEU A 301 -15.21 -1.59 0.55
CA LEU A 301 -14.31 -1.81 -0.59
C LEU A 301 -14.51 -3.19 -1.23
N LEU A 302 -14.57 -4.26 -0.45
CA LEU A 302 -14.68 -5.62 -1.00
C LEU A 302 -15.96 -5.81 -1.84
N PRO A 303 -17.17 -5.41 -1.38
CA PRO A 303 -18.37 -5.46 -2.22
C PRO A 303 -18.29 -4.56 -3.46
N ALA A 304 -17.63 -3.38 -3.38
CA ALA A 304 -17.45 -2.50 -4.51
C ALA A 304 -16.58 -3.12 -5.62
N LEU A 305 -15.54 -3.85 -5.22
CA LEU A 305 -14.70 -4.63 -6.13
C LEU A 305 -15.46 -5.78 -6.80
N ASP A 306 -16.31 -6.50 -6.04
CA ASP A 306 -17.12 -7.59 -6.58
C ASP A 306 -18.22 -7.13 -7.55
N ALA A 307 -18.78 -5.93 -7.31
CA ALA A 307 -19.81 -5.35 -8.18
C ALA A 307 -19.28 -4.97 -9.57
N LYS A 308 -18.00 -4.66 -9.71
CA LYS A 308 -17.35 -4.31 -10.99
C LYS A 308 -17.08 -5.51 -11.90
N LYS A 309 -17.19 -6.72 -11.39
CA LYS A 309 -16.93 -7.97 -12.13
C LYS A 309 -18.17 -8.60 -12.74
N LYS A 310 -19.32 -8.02 -12.45
CA LYS A 310 -20.61 -8.42 -13.04
C LYS A 310 -20.96 -7.55 -14.24
#